data_b5edc41ad397801b65e44c56a88c2ead
#
_entry.id   b5edc41ad397801b65e44c56a88c2ead
#
_cell.length_a   1.000
_cell.length_b   1.000
_cell.length_c   1.000
_cell.angle_alpha   90.00
_cell.angle_beta   90.00
_cell.angle_gamma   90.00
#
_symmetry.space_group_name_H-M   'P 1'
#
loop_
_entity.id
_entity.type
_entity.pdbx_description
1 polymer ?
#
loop_
_entity_poly.entity_id
_entity_poly.type
_entity_poly.pdbx_seq_one_letter_code
_entity_poly.pdbx_strand_id
1 'polypeptide(L)'
;IKIVDELEKCQKLNGGQWIGPIPEKYFKKLEREEYIWSPQYVMHKTLLGLMHAYQYAGIDQALAILDGISDWYVDWVKDMEVKNPHAVYSGEEGGMLEVWATLYELTGEEKYRNLAKAYNHPSIFRKLEEGKDALTNCHSNARDAGTFSG
;
A
#
# COMPACT_ATOMS: atom_id res chain seq x y z
N ILE A 1 -9.23 9.13 -18.34
CA ILE A 1 -10.22 9.86 -17.50
C ILE A 1 -9.45 10.86 -16.64
N LYS A 2 -9.98 12.09 -16.50
CA LYS A 2 -9.25 13.27 -16.00
C LYS A 2 -8.38 13.04 -14.75
N ILE A 3 -8.88 12.33 -13.72
CA ILE A 3 -8.11 12.07 -12.49
C ILE A 3 -6.92 11.14 -12.77
N VAL A 4 -7.12 10.07 -13.52
CA VAL A 4 -6.05 9.12 -13.88
C VAL A 4 -4.98 9.82 -14.73
N ASP A 5 -5.40 10.68 -15.68
CA ASP A 5 -4.48 11.46 -16.51
C ASP A 5 -3.63 12.41 -15.67
N GLU A 6 -4.22 13.07 -14.66
CA GLU A 6 -3.47 13.96 -13.76
C GLU A 6 -2.50 13.19 -12.84
N LEU A 7 -2.91 12.01 -12.34
CA LEU A 7 -2.02 11.16 -11.54
C LEU A 7 -0.84 10.65 -12.37
N GLU A 8 -1.06 10.26 -13.63
CA GLU A 8 0.04 9.88 -14.53
C GLU A 8 1.01 11.02 -14.77
N LYS A 9 0.51 12.24 -14.99
CA LYS A 9 1.37 13.43 -15.12
C LYS A 9 2.19 13.68 -13.85
N CYS A 10 1.57 13.59 -12.68
CA CYS A 10 2.28 13.72 -11.41
C CYS A 10 3.38 12.66 -11.28
N GLN A 11 3.07 11.40 -11.59
CA GLN A 11 4.04 10.32 -11.55
C GLN A 11 5.22 10.57 -12.49
N LYS A 12 4.96 10.97 -13.73
CA LYS A 12 6.02 11.32 -14.71
C LYS A 12 6.92 12.47 -14.23
N LEU A 13 6.30 13.52 -13.65
CA LEU A 13 7.05 14.66 -13.10
C LEU A 13 7.88 14.29 -11.86
N ASN A 14 7.47 13.27 -11.10
CA ASN A 14 8.18 12.74 -9.95
C ASN A 14 9.17 11.60 -10.29
N GLY A 15 9.56 11.45 -11.55
CA GLY A 15 10.57 10.46 -11.95
C GLY A 15 10.01 9.08 -12.32
N GLY A 16 8.69 8.95 -12.47
CA GLY A 16 8.03 7.75 -13.02
C GLY A 16 7.54 6.73 -11.98
N GLN A 17 7.86 6.89 -10.72
CA GLN A 17 7.42 5.99 -9.66
C GLN A 17 6.42 6.65 -8.69
N TRP A 18 6.80 7.73 -8.02
CA TRP A 18 5.97 8.39 -7.02
C TRP A 18 4.80 9.16 -7.63
N ILE A 19 3.55 8.83 -7.23
CA ILE A 19 2.33 9.45 -7.80
C ILE A 19 1.89 10.75 -7.12
N GLY A 20 2.45 11.09 -5.94
CA GLY A 20 2.36 12.39 -5.31
C GLY A 20 1.04 12.79 -4.66
N PRO A 21 0.15 11.90 -4.16
CA PRO A 21 -1.02 12.35 -3.38
C PRO A 21 -0.60 13.03 -2.07
N ILE A 22 0.57 12.66 -1.57
CA ILE A 22 1.28 13.29 -0.46
C ILE A 22 2.76 13.41 -0.80
N PRO A 23 3.52 14.32 -0.16
CA PRO A 23 4.98 14.37 -0.33
C PRO A 23 5.67 13.09 0.14
N GLU A 24 6.57 12.53 -0.68
CA GLU A 24 7.37 11.34 -0.35
C GLU A 24 8.14 11.47 0.97
N LYS A 25 8.55 12.68 1.36
CA LYS A 25 9.22 12.96 2.63
C LYS A 25 8.47 12.45 3.87
N TYR A 26 7.17 12.18 3.77
CA TYR A 26 6.40 11.63 4.89
C TYR A 26 6.73 10.17 5.15
N PHE A 27 7.09 9.41 4.14
CA PHE A 27 7.65 8.06 4.31
C PHE A 27 9.02 8.09 4.98
N LYS A 28 9.85 9.12 4.72
CA LYS A 28 11.13 9.33 5.45
C LYS A 28 10.91 9.57 6.95
N LYS A 29 9.75 10.06 7.36
CA LYS A 29 9.40 10.13 8.78
C LYS A 29 9.07 8.76 9.37
N LEU A 30 8.33 7.90 8.64
CA LEU A 30 8.09 6.51 9.07
C LEU A 30 9.41 5.75 9.23
N GLU A 31 10.35 5.90 8.29
CA GLU A 31 11.68 5.28 8.34
C GLU A 31 12.45 5.62 9.61
N ARG A 32 12.25 6.82 10.17
CA ARG A 32 12.91 7.33 11.38
C ARG A 32 12.06 7.22 12.64
N GLU A 33 10.91 6.55 12.57
CA GLU A 33 9.94 6.45 13.68
C GLU A 33 9.44 7.82 14.17
N GLU A 34 9.50 8.84 13.33
CA GLU A 34 8.94 10.15 13.64
C GLU A 34 7.42 10.11 13.50
N TYR A 35 6.72 10.76 14.43
CA TYR A 35 5.27 10.83 14.33
C TYR A 35 4.82 11.48 13.03
N ILE A 36 4.00 10.76 12.30
CA ILE A 36 3.24 11.23 11.12
C ILE A 36 1.92 10.49 11.05
N TRP A 37 0.83 11.22 10.84
CA TRP A 37 -0.48 10.59 10.76
C TRP A 37 -0.76 10.05 9.37
N SER A 38 -1.09 8.76 9.30
CA SER A 38 -1.76 8.07 8.18
C SER A 38 -1.16 8.20 6.77
N PRO A 39 0.15 8.27 6.51
CA PRO A 39 0.66 8.37 5.15
C PRO A 39 0.34 7.13 4.31
N GLN A 40 0.41 5.94 4.89
CA GLN A 40 0.07 4.71 4.18
C GLN A 40 -1.43 4.60 3.90
N TYR A 41 -2.29 5.09 4.80
CA TYR A 41 -3.73 5.15 4.54
C TYR A 41 -4.07 6.02 3.33
N VAL A 42 -3.45 7.19 3.19
CA VAL A 42 -3.65 8.06 2.02
C VAL A 42 -3.20 7.38 0.74
N MET A 43 -2.03 6.73 0.77
CA MET A 43 -1.55 5.94 -0.37
C MET A 43 -2.50 4.79 -0.69
N HIS A 44 -2.93 4.03 0.32
CA HIS A 44 -3.91 2.95 0.15
C HIS A 44 -5.15 3.42 -0.62
N LYS A 45 -5.78 4.52 -0.20
CA LYS A 45 -6.99 5.03 -0.87
C LYS A 45 -6.74 5.43 -2.33
N THR A 46 -5.56 5.96 -2.62
CA THR A 46 -5.16 6.31 -3.99
C THR A 46 -4.93 5.07 -4.84
N LEU A 47 -4.19 4.09 -4.33
CA LEU A 47 -3.92 2.82 -5.02
C LEU A 47 -5.21 2.02 -5.23
N LEU A 48 -6.08 1.94 -4.22
CA LEU A 48 -7.39 1.29 -4.32
C LEU A 48 -8.25 1.95 -5.40
N GLY A 49 -8.27 3.27 -5.47
CA GLY A 49 -8.99 4.01 -6.51
C GLY A 49 -8.47 3.72 -7.92
N LEU A 50 -7.16 3.65 -8.10
CA LEU A 50 -6.54 3.26 -9.38
C LEU A 50 -6.84 1.78 -9.72
N MET A 51 -6.75 0.89 -8.74
CA MET A 51 -7.08 -0.53 -8.93
C MET A 51 -8.53 -0.70 -9.38
N HIS A 52 -9.48 -0.01 -8.76
CA HIS A 52 -10.89 -0.03 -9.17
C HIS A 52 -11.09 0.60 -10.55
N ALA A 53 -10.34 1.64 -10.91
CA ALA A 53 -10.39 2.23 -12.24
C ALA A 53 -9.94 1.23 -13.32
N TYR A 54 -8.93 0.42 -13.03
CA TYR A 54 -8.53 -0.68 -13.90
C TYR A 54 -9.58 -1.80 -13.91
N GLN A 55 -9.92 -2.35 -12.74
CA GLN A 55 -10.74 -3.56 -12.60
C GLN A 55 -12.18 -3.36 -13.08
N TYR A 56 -12.81 -2.25 -12.73
CA TYR A 56 -14.24 -2.03 -12.98
C TYR A 56 -14.54 -1.08 -14.13
N ALA A 57 -13.61 -0.19 -14.47
CA ALA A 57 -13.80 0.75 -15.58
C ALA A 57 -12.93 0.44 -16.82
N GLY A 58 -12.08 -0.60 -16.77
CA GLY A 58 -11.25 -1.02 -17.90
C GLY A 58 -10.19 0.02 -18.30
N ILE A 59 -9.66 0.80 -17.35
CA ILE A 59 -8.69 1.86 -17.64
C ILE A 59 -7.27 1.30 -17.48
N ASP A 60 -6.69 0.78 -18.55
CA ASP A 60 -5.34 0.19 -18.55
C ASP A 60 -4.24 1.17 -18.08
N GLN A 61 -4.42 2.47 -18.34
CA GLN A 61 -3.52 3.52 -17.83
C GLN A 61 -3.41 3.50 -16.32
N ALA A 62 -4.47 3.14 -15.58
CA ALA A 62 -4.43 3.04 -14.14
C ALA A 62 -3.51 1.90 -13.65
N LEU A 63 -3.50 0.76 -14.38
CA LEU A 63 -2.57 -0.33 -14.08
C LEU A 63 -1.11 0.08 -14.33
N ALA A 64 -0.82 0.83 -15.39
CA ALA A 64 0.53 1.33 -15.66
C ALA A 64 1.03 2.28 -14.54
N ILE A 65 0.13 3.11 -13.99
CA ILE A 65 0.47 3.97 -12.84
C ILE A 65 0.73 3.13 -11.59
N LEU A 66 -0.10 2.11 -11.33
CA LEU A 66 0.07 1.17 -10.21
C LEU A 66 1.39 0.41 -10.33
N ASP A 67 1.77 0.01 -11.52
CA ASP A 67 3.03 -0.69 -11.77
C ASP A 67 4.23 0.17 -11.36
N GLY A 68 4.29 1.43 -11.79
CA GLY A 68 5.36 2.34 -11.44
C GLY A 68 5.48 2.63 -9.94
N ILE A 69 4.35 2.87 -9.24
CA ILE A 69 4.39 3.10 -7.79
C ILE A 69 4.71 1.81 -7.03
N SER A 70 4.34 0.64 -7.55
CA SER A 70 4.67 -0.64 -6.95
C SER A 70 6.18 -0.89 -6.94
N ASP A 71 6.90 -0.48 -7.97
CA ASP A 71 8.36 -0.56 -8.00
C ASP A 71 9.00 0.30 -6.89
N TRP A 72 8.45 1.49 -6.64
CA TRP A 72 8.86 2.31 -5.50
C TRP A 72 8.63 1.56 -4.17
N TYR A 73 7.47 0.90 -4.00
CA TYR A 73 7.17 0.13 -2.79
C TYR A 73 8.07 -1.09 -2.64
N VAL A 74 8.42 -1.79 -3.72
CA VAL A 74 9.35 -2.91 -3.69
C VAL A 74 10.71 -2.47 -3.14
N ASP A 75 11.22 -1.35 -3.64
CA ASP A 75 12.51 -0.81 -3.18
C ASP A 75 12.43 -0.33 -1.73
N TRP A 76 11.36 0.39 -1.37
CA TRP A 76 11.16 0.90 -0.03
C TRP A 76 10.99 -0.22 1.01
N VAL A 77 10.16 -1.21 0.75
CA VAL A 77 9.95 -2.37 1.65
C VAL A 77 11.24 -3.13 1.85
N LYS A 78 11.97 -3.43 0.77
CA LYS A 78 13.26 -4.12 0.83
C LYS A 78 14.29 -3.37 1.69
N ASP A 79 14.31 -2.05 1.59
CA ASP A 79 15.17 -1.20 2.41
C ASP A 79 14.74 -1.23 3.89
N MET A 80 13.44 -1.18 4.14
CA MET A 80 12.88 -1.20 5.49
C MET A 80 13.00 -2.56 6.18
N GLU A 81 12.89 -3.67 5.48
CA GLU A 81 13.13 -5.01 6.03
C GLU A 81 14.49 -5.11 6.73
N VAL A 82 15.48 -4.39 6.23
CA VAL A 82 16.84 -4.36 6.78
C VAL A 82 17.02 -3.27 7.85
N LYS A 83 16.49 -2.08 7.61
CA LYS A 83 16.77 -0.89 8.46
C LYS A 83 15.78 -0.70 9.59
N ASN A 84 14.49 -0.84 9.29
CA ASN A 84 13.39 -0.61 10.23
C ASN A 84 12.10 -1.32 9.79
N PRO A 85 11.95 -2.63 10.05
CA PRO A 85 10.75 -3.38 9.66
C PRO A 85 9.44 -2.79 10.19
N HIS A 86 9.46 -2.08 11.32
CA HIS A 86 8.28 -1.44 11.89
C HIS A 86 7.71 -0.34 11.00
N ALA A 87 8.51 0.29 10.14
CA ALA A 87 8.03 1.32 9.22
C ALA A 87 6.96 0.78 8.27
N VAL A 88 7.08 -0.47 7.82
CA VAL A 88 6.11 -1.13 6.93
C VAL A 88 4.75 -1.28 7.60
N TYR A 89 4.74 -1.45 8.93
CA TYR A 89 3.52 -1.64 9.73
C TYR A 89 3.05 -0.36 10.44
N SER A 90 3.46 0.80 9.94
CA SER A 90 3.15 2.10 10.53
C SER A 90 2.32 2.97 9.58
N GLY A 91 1.64 3.98 10.10
CA GLY A 91 0.92 4.96 9.28
C GLY A 91 -0.39 4.44 8.70
N GLU A 92 -1.07 3.55 9.41
CA GLU A 92 -2.38 2.98 9.05
C GLU A 92 -2.33 2.18 7.73
N GLU A 93 -1.44 1.22 7.67
CA GLU A 93 -1.13 0.38 6.51
C GLU A 93 -2.17 -0.70 6.17
N GLY A 94 -3.12 -0.98 7.05
CA GLY A 94 -3.97 -2.19 7.02
C GLY A 94 -4.62 -2.54 5.69
N GLY A 95 -5.02 -1.55 4.91
CA GLY A 95 -5.60 -1.78 3.57
C GLY A 95 -4.58 -2.07 2.46
N MET A 96 -3.28 -1.90 2.71
CA MET A 96 -2.26 -2.14 1.68
C MET A 96 -2.16 -3.61 1.28
N LEU A 97 -2.38 -4.54 2.21
CA LEU A 97 -2.42 -5.97 1.91
C LEU A 97 -3.48 -6.31 0.86
N GLU A 98 -4.70 -5.76 1.00
CA GLU A 98 -5.80 -5.94 0.04
C GLU A 98 -5.37 -5.51 -1.38
N VAL A 99 -4.78 -4.33 -1.51
CA VAL A 99 -4.34 -3.81 -2.81
C VAL A 99 -3.33 -4.75 -3.47
N TRP A 100 -2.30 -5.15 -2.74
CA TRP A 100 -1.25 -6.00 -3.29
C TRP A 100 -1.74 -7.40 -3.62
N ALA A 101 -2.58 -8.00 -2.76
CA ALA A 101 -3.18 -9.31 -3.01
C ALA A 101 -4.08 -9.29 -4.25
N THR A 102 -4.94 -8.27 -4.38
CA THR A 102 -5.81 -8.12 -5.55
C THR A 102 -5.02 -7.86 -6.83
N LEU A 103 -3.98 -7.04 -6.81
CA LEU A 103 -3.12 -6.83 -7.97
C LEU A 103 -2.40 -8.12 -8.39
N TYR A 104 -1.97 -8.95 -7.44
CA TYR A 104 -1.43 -10.26 -7.75
C TYR A 104 -2.48 -11.17 -8.41
N GLU A 105 -3.70 -11.21 -7.89
CA GLU A 105 -4.80 -11.98 -8.46
C GLU A 105 -5.11 -11.55 -9.91
N LEU A 106 -5.11 -10.25 -10.18
CA LEU A 106 -5.44 -9.69 -11.50
C LEU A 106 -4.33 -9.86 -12.54
N THR A 107 -3.06 -9.85 -12.12
CA THR A 107 -1.92 -9.77 -13.04
C THR A 107 -1.02 -11.00 -13.04
N GLY A 108 -0.98 -11.74 -11.92
CA GLY A 108 -0.04 -12.85 -11.71
C GLY A 108 1.41 -12.43 -11.46
N GLU A 109 1.69 -11.14 -11.32
CA GLU A 109 3.07 -10.66 -11.17
C GLU A 109 3.62 -10.86 -9.75
N GLU A 110 4.74 -11.55 -9.63
CA GLU A 110 5.35 -11.93 -8.34
C GLU A 110 5.72 -10.72 -7.45
N LYS A 111 5.95 -9.54 -8.01
CA LYS A 111 6.22 -8.34 -7.21
C LYS A 111 5.05 -7.99 -6.28
N TYR A 112 3.82 -8.13 -6.76
CA TYR A 112 2.63 -7.86 -5.94
C TYR A 112 2.45 -8.90 -4.85
N ARG A 113 2.72 -10.18 -5.15
CA ARG A 113 2.73 -11.24 -4.14
C ARG A 113 3.76 -11.00 -3.04
N ASN A 114 4.94 -10.53 -3.40
CA ASN A 114 5.99 -10.24 -2.43
C ASN A 114 5.62 -9.02 -1.56
N LEU A 115 5.01 -7.97 -2.14
CA LEU A 115 4.46 -6.86 -1.39
C LEU A 115 3.34 -7.31 -0.44
N ALA A 116 2.40 -8.14 -0.91
CA ALA A 116 1.35 -8.70 -0.05
C ALA A 116 1.93 -9.45 1.15
N LYS A 117 2.96 -10.28 0.95
CA LYS A 117 3.66 -10.96 2.04
C LYS A 117 4.32 -10.00 3.03
N ALA A 118 4.93 -8.93 2.53
CA ALA A 118 5.56 -7.92 3.38
C ALA A 118 4.54 -7.16 4.25
N TYR A 119 3.34 -6.93 3.73
CA TYR A 119 2.24 -6.27 4.46
C TYR A 119 1.38 -7.22 5.30
N ASN A 120 1.65 -8.52 5.26
CA ASN A 120 1.00 -9.51 6.14
C ASN A 120 1.55 -9.37 7.56
N HIS A 121 0.85 -8.58 8.40
CA HIS A 121 1.29 -8.25 9.76
C HIS A 121 1.17 -9.44 10.73
N PRO A 122 2.26 -10.17 11.04
CA PRO A 122 2.18 -11.46 11.74
C PRO A 122 1.55 -11.37 13.14
N SER A 123 1.73 -10.26 13.83
CA SER A 123 1.21 -10.08 15.19
C SER A 123 -0.30 -9.89 15.23
N ILE A 124 -0.92 -9.44 14.14
CA ILE A 124 -2.38 -9.28 14.03
C ILE A 124 -2.99 -10.62 13.63
N PHE A 125 -2.59 -11.17 12.50
CA PHE A 125 -3.17 -12.39 11.95
C PHE A 125 -3.00 -13.58 12.90
N ARG A 126 -1.83 -13.77 13.51
CA ARG A 126 -1.62 -14.84 14.48
C ARG A 126 -2.56 -14.74 15.69
N LYS A 127 -2.80 -13.54 16.21
CA LYS A 127 -3.76 -13.35 17.31
C LYS A 127 -5.17 -13.72 16.88
N LEU A 128 -5.59 -13.32 15.68
CA LEU A 128 -6.92 -13.65 15.15
C LEU A 128 -7.06 -15.15 14.92
N GLU A 129 -6.06 -15.82 14.37
CA GLU A 129 -6.01 -17.29 14.20
C GLU A 129 -6.12 -18.02 15.55
N GLU A 130 -5.50 -17.47 16.60
CA GLU A 130 -5.61 -17.98 17.98
C GLU A 130 -6.93 -17.60 18.67
N GLY A 131 -7.86 -16.94 17.99
CA GLY A 131 -9.11 -16.44 18.56
C GLY A 131 -8.92 -15.32 19.60
N LYS A 132 -7.81 -14.61 19.57
CA LYS A 132 -7.47 -13.52 20.47
C LYS A 132 -7.77 -12.17 19.84
N ASP A 133 -8.14 -11.20 20.68
CA ASP A 133 -8.35 -9.83 20.23
C ASP A 133 -7.04 -9.19 19.71
N ALA A 134 -7.09 -8.72 18.47
CA ALA A 134 -6.03 -7.96 17.83
C ALA A 134 -6.49 -6.56 17.40
N LEU A 135 -7.76 -6.20 17.65
CA LEU A 135 -8.41 -5.01 17.09
C LEU A 135 -8.69 -3.94 18.14
N THR A 136 -8.69 -4.29 19.44
CA THR A 136 -8.90 -3.30 20.50
C THR A 136 -7.92 -2.14 20.38
N ASN A 137 -8.43 -0.91 20.43
CA ASN A 137 -7.71 0.36 20.24
C ASN A 137 -7.13 0.57 18.82
N CYS A 138 -7.55 -0.21 17.84
CA CYS A 138 -7.25 0.05 16.44
C CYS A 138 -8.40 0.80 15.77
N HIS A 139 -8.07 1.60 14.75
CA HIS A 139 -9.08 2.15 13.87
C HIS A 139 -9.56 1.04 12.91
N SER A 140 -10.86 0.73 12.89
CA SER A 140 -11.41 -0.35 12.07
C SER A 140 -11.12 -0.14 10.58
N ASN A 141 -11.28 1.06 10.08
CA ASN A 141 -11.01 1.40 8.68
C ASN A 141 -9.53 1.27 8.24
N ALA A 142 -8.61 1.13 9.19
CA ALA A 142 -7.18 0.95 8.92
C ALA A 142 -6.72 -0.51 9.08
N ARG A 143 -7.55 -1.38 9.67
CA ARG A 143 -7.20 -2.77 10.00
C ARG A 143 -8.11 -3.80 9.34
N ASP A 144 -9.40 -3.51 9.24
CA ASP A 144 -10.38 -4.50 8.78
C ASP A 144 -10.15 -4.90 7.32
N ALA A 145 -9.78 -3.97 6.44
CA ALA A 145 -9.48 -4.25 5.05
C ALA A 145 -8.37 -5.31 4.88
N GLY A 146 -7.32 -5.24 5.70
CA GLY A 146 -6.23 -6.23 5.70
C GLY A 146 -6.65 -7.60 6.20
N THR A 147 -7.63 -7.69 7.13
CA THR A 147 -8.07 -8.97 7.72
C THR A 147 -8.92 -9.81 6.78
N PHE A 148 -9.58 -9.20 5.79
CA PHE A 148 -10.40 -9.91 4.81
C PHE A 148 -9.62 -10.41 3.59
N SER A 149 -8.37 -9.97 3.41
CA SER A 149 -7.50 -10.28 2.26
C SER A 149 -6.37 -11.25 2.59
N GLY A 150 -6.26 -11.67 3.86
CA GLY A 150 -5.22 -12.55 4.38
C GLY A 150 -5.48 -14.06 4.17
#